data_c75fa1bd82fcd1f4bda2ee552f3843f7
#
_entry.id   c75fa1bd82fcd1f4bda2ee552f3843f7
#
_cell.length_a   1.000
_cell.length_b   1.000
_cell.length_c   1.000
_cell.angle_alpha   90.00
_cell.angle_beta   90.00
_cell.angle_gamma   90.00
#
_symmetry.space_group_name_H-M   'P 1'
#
loop_
_entity.id
_entity.type
_entity.pdbx_description
1 polymer ?
#
loop_
_entity_poly.entity_id
_entity_poly.type
_entity_poly.pdbx_seq_one_letter_code
_entity_poly.pdbx_strand_id
1 'polypeptide(L)'
;MRRRFKYPAVLAVLIIVLSISACGDKSEETGNDSDKAWADRYVALIQSGEARDYEDYDNMKKELDRVKEESGATYAYILSPMADGKPALDGDPSKDFAITVDAGAEPDDWGVTYEWEIQFKEAWDGDPATARSAWDDSEELQCWSAFAPVYDSEDNVVCILGIDYPCTDVIADYPEWNRDHPEWNGYETEITGEIPAAVQTQINEVKTLADKYAKELSAK
;
A
#
# COMPACT_ATOMS: atom_id res chain seq x y z
N MET A 1 -6.13 -46.92 31.20
CA MET A 1 -6.19 -46.11 32.42
C MET A 1 -6.81 -44.75 32.08
N ARG A 2 -8.05 -44.54 32.48
CA ARG A 2 -8.80 -43.29 32.24
C ARG A 2 -8.59 -42.39 33.46
N ARG A 3 -8.00 -41.18 33.28
CA ARG A 3 -8.00 -40.12 34.32
C ARG A 3 -9.10 -39.13 34.02
N ARG A 4 -10.07 -39.05 34.90
CA ARG A 4 -11.15 -38.07 34.96
C ARG A 4 -10.62 -36.82 35.66
N PHE A 5 -10.70 -35.64 35.01
CA PHE A 5 -10.53 -34.35 35.67
C PHE A 5 -11.92 -33.84 36.12
N LYS A 6 -12.03 -33.51 37.39
CA LYS A 6 -13.21 -32.91 38.03
C LYS A 6 -13.06 -31.39 37.94
N TYR A 7 -14.09 -30.71 37.43
CA TYR A 7 -14.20 -29.28 37.51
C TYR A 7 -14.81 -28.85 38.85
N PRO A 8 -14.28 -27.80 39.55
CA PRO A 8 -14.99 -27.18 40.65
C PRO A 8 -15.96 -26.12 40.14
N ALA A 9 -17.15 -26.11 40.67
CA ALA A 9 -18.18 -25.12 40.44
C ALA A 9 -17.74 -23.75 40.96
N VAL A 10 -17.81 -22.72 40.12
CA VAL A 10 -17.63 -21.33 40.53
C VAL A 10 -19.01 -20.69 40.68
N LEU A 11 -19.22 -20.17 41.85
CA LEU A 11 -20.41 -19.53 42.38
C LEU A 11 -20.69 -18.21 41.60
N ALA A 12 -21.83 -18.09 40.96
CA ALA A 12 -22.29 -16.84 40.32
C ALA A 12 -22.77 -15.86 41.38
N VAL A 13 -22.07 -14.76 41.56
CA VAL A 13 -22.56 -13.61 42.34
C VAL A 13 -23.34 -12.71 41.42
N LEU A 14 -24.64 -12.62 41.63
CA LEU A 14 -25.53 -11.72 40.91
C LEU A 14 -25.45 -10.31 41.54
N ILE A 15 -24.78 -9.39 40.89
CA ILE A 15 -24.79 -7.98 41.28
C ILE A 15 -25.88 -7.29 40.46
N ILE A 16 -26.96 -6.93 41.11
CA ILE A 16 -28.01 -6.06 40.56
C ILE A 16 -27.50 -4.61 40.67
N VAL A 17 -27.15 -4.04 39.53
CA VAL A 17 -26.87 -2.59 39.44
C VAL A 17 -28.14 -1.90 38.99
N LEU A 18 -28.70 -1.07 39.85
CA LEU A 18 -29.81 -0.18 39.53
C LEU A 18 -29.36 0.83 38.45
N SER A 19 -29.97 0.76 37.30
CA SER A 19 -29.79 1.73 36.23
C SER A 19 -30.51 3.04 36.59
N ILE A 20 -29.76 4.08 36.89
CA ILE A 20 -30.30 5.46 36.88
C ILE A 20 -30.25 5.90 35.42
N SER A 21 -31.43 6.00 34.80
CA SER A 21 -31.61 6.67 33.50
C SER A 21 -31.31 8.17 33.65
N ALA A 22 -30.09 8.57 33.33
CA ALA A 22 -29.82 9.92 32.92
C ALA A 22 -29.92 9.98 31.39
N CYS A 23 -30.97 10.65 30.87
CA CYS A 23 -31.00 11.13 29.49
C CYS A 23 -29.84 12.13 29.36
N GLY A 24 -28.68 11.65 28.94
CA GLY A 24 -27.61 12.46 28.40
C GLY A 24 -27.72 12.34 26.88
N ASP A 25 -27.99 13.45 26.25
CA ASP A 25 -27.88 13.65 24.81
C ASP A 25 -26.45 13.20 24.43
N LYS A 26 -26.34 12.03 23.80
CA LYS A 26 -25.11 11.67 23.11
C LYS A 26 -25.13 12.48 21.82
N SER A 27 -24.55 13.67 21.88
CA SER A 27 -23.93 14.19 20.67
C SER A 27 -22.92 13.14 20.23
N GLU A 28 -23.26 12.38 19.19
CA GLU A 28 -22.27 11.69 18.38
C GLU A 28 -21.29 12.79 17.94
N GLU A 29 -20.10 12.81 18.57
CA GLU A 29 -18.94 13.45 17.97
C GLU A 29 -18.69 12.69 16.66
N THR A 30 -19.27 13.17 15.59
CA THR A 30 -18.75 12.95 14.25
C THR A 30 -17.43 13.71 14.21
N GLY A 31 -16.39 13.14 14.81
CA GLY A 31 -15.03 13.56 14.60
C GLY A 31 -14.81 13.56 13.11
N ASN A 32 -14.51 14.74 12.55
CA ASN A 32 -14.26 14.88 11.14
C ASN A 32 -13.03 14.01 10.83
N ASP A 33 -13.20 12.87 10.15
CA ASP A 33 -12.12 11.94 9.80
C ASP A 33 -10.99 12.64 9.03
N SER A 34 -11.27 13.81 8.42
CA SER A 34 -10.26 14.63 7.75
C SER A 34 -9.13 15.16 8.65
N ASP A 35 -9.29 15.12 9.98
CA ASP A 35 -8.26 15.54 10.94
C ASP A 35 -7.28 14.41 11.29
N LYS A 36 -7.58 13.18 10.88
CA LYS A 36 -6.69 12.03 11.04
C LYS A 36 -5.65 11.98 9.92
N ALA A 37 -4.51 11.38 10.21
CA ALA A 37 -3.51 11.10 9.18
C ALA A 37 -4.06 10.18 8.10
N TRP A 38 -3.54 10.29 6.89
CA TRP A 38 -4.01 9.50 5.75
C TRP A 38 -3.97 7.99 6.05
N ALA A 39 -2.88 7.49 6.63
CA ALA A 39 -2.71 6.07 6.96
C ALA A 39 -3.76 5.55 7.95
N ASP A 40 -4.13 6.33 8.98
CA ASP A 40 -5.17 5.94 9.94
C ASP A 40 -6.56 5.90 9.29
N ARG A 41 -6.82 6.80 8.32
CA ARG A 41 -8.05 6.77 7.49
C ARG A 41 -8.06 5.56 6.56
N TYR A 42 -6.89 5.17 6.05
CA TYR A 42 -6.74 3.96 5.24
C TYR A 42 -7.06 2.70 6.04
N VAL A 43 -6.59 2.59 7.27
CA VAL A 43 -6.97 1.49 8.18
C VAL A 43 -8.50 1.43 8.33
N ALA A 44 -9.16 2.56 8.55
CA ALA A 44 -10.62 2.62 8.68
C ALA A 44 -11.32 2.21 7.37
N LEU A 45 -10.81 2.64 6.21
CA LEU A 45 -11.32 2.23 4.90
C LEU A 45 -11.27 0.71 4.71
N ILE A 46 -10.14 0.06 4.99
CA ILE A 46 -10.02 -1.40 4.85
C ILE A 46 -10.94 -2.14 5.84
N GLN A 47 -11.02 -1.66 7.08
CA GLN A 47 -11.87 -2.26 8.13
C GLN A 47 -13.37 -2.10 7.85
N SER A 48 -13.79 -1.01 7.18
CA SER A 48 -15.19 -0.80 6.82
C SER A 48 -15.71 -1.84 5.82
N GLY A 49 -14.85 -2.30 4.92
CA GLY A 49 -15.22 -3.16 3.81
C GLY A 49 -16.07 -2.47 2.72
N GLU A 50 -16.23 -1.13 2.81
CA GLU A 50 -17.09 -0.34 1.91
C GLU A 50 -16.40 0.02 0.58
N ALA A 51 -15.09 -0.22 0.48
CA ALA A 51 -14.32 0.07 -0.73
C ALA A 51 -14.48 1.55 -1.15
N ARG A 52 -14.84 1.80 -2.40
CA ARG A 52 -15.05 3.16 -2.94
C ARG A 52 -16.27 3.89 -2.39
N ASP A 53 -17.20 3.17 -1.75
CA ASP A 53 -18.38 3.77 -1.10
C ASP A 53 -18.06 4.35 0.29
N TYR A 54 -16.83 4.13 0.79
CA TYR A 54 -16.37 4.72 2.04
C TYR A 54 -16.38 6.25 1.95
N GLU A 55 -16.97 6.91 2.94
CA GLU A 55 -17.27 8.34 2.91
C GLU A 55 -16.07 9.27 2.66
N ASP A 56 -14.87 8.85 3.07
CA ASP A 56 -13.63 9.63 2.91
C ASP A 56 -12.76 9.19 1.73
N TYR A 57 -13.19 8.18 0.95
CA TYR A 57 -12.40 7.64 -0.17
C TYR A 57 -11.94 8.71 -1.16
N ASP A 58 -12.87 9.59 -1.57
CA ASP A 58 -12.58 10.66 -2.54
C ASP A 58 -11.54 11.67 -2.03
N ASN A 59 -11.50 11.94 -0.72
CA ASN A 59 -10.49 12.83 -0.14
C ASN A 59 -9.13 12.13 -0.09
N MET A 60 -9.09 10.86 0.29
CA MET A 60 -7.85 10.07 0.27
C MET A 60 -7.28 9.97 -1.14
N LYS A 61 -8.14 9.76 -2.14
CA LYS A 61 -7.74 9.75 -3.54
C LYS A 61 -7.15 11.10 -4.00
N LYS A 62 -7.76 12.23 -3.61
CA LYS A 62 -7.23 13.56 -3.95
C LYS A 62 -5.82 13.81 -3.39
N GLU A 63 -5.53 13.28 -2.19
CA GLU A 63 -4.20 13.36 -1.63
C GLU A 63 -3.20 12.52 -2.45
N LEU A 64 -3.64 11.35 -2.95
CA LEU A 64 -2.83 10.54 -3.84
C LEU A 64 -2.66 11.18 -5.23
N ASP A 65 -3.70 11.83 -5.78
CA ASP A 65 -3.60 12.64 -7.00
C ASP A 65 -2.51 13.74 -6.85
N ARG A 66 -2.45 14.41 -5.68
CA ARG A 66 -1.38 15.36 -5.36
C ARG A 66 0.00 14.70 -5.36
N VAL A 67 0.12 13.51 -4.76
CA VAL A 67 1.40 12.76 -4.78
C VAL A 67 1.85 12.50 -6.22
N LYS A 68 0.96 12.04 -7.07
CA LYS A 68 1.24 11.83 -8.50
C LYS A 68 1.72 13.10 -9.18
N GLU A 69 0.99 14.21 -9.02
CA GLU A 69 1.32 15.49 -9.65
C GLU A 69 2.66 16.04 -9.16
N GLU A 70 2.89 16.08 -7.86
CA GLU A 70 4.11 16.66 -7.27
C GLU A 70 5.36 15.79 -7.49
N SER A 71 5.21 14.47 -7.57
CA SER A 71 6.32 13.56 -7.86
C SER A 71 6.71 13.59 -9.35
N GLY A 72 5.80 13.96 -10.24
CA GLY A 72 5.96 13.80 -11.68
C GLY A 72 5.82 12.36 -12.17
N ALA A 73 5.24 11.48 -11.34
CA ALA A 73 5.00 10.08 -11.68
C ALA A 73 3.94 9.95 -12.78
N THR A 74 4.06 8.91 -13.60
CA THR A 74 3.01 8.50 -14.54
C THR A 74 1.83 7.93 -13.77
N TYR A 75 2.11 7.07 -12.77
CA TYR A 75 1.11 6.47 -11.89
C TYR A 75 1.53 6.58 -10.43
N ALA A 76 0.54 6.70 -9.54
CA ALA A 76 0.69 6.57 -8.10
C ALA A 76 -0.51 5.80 -7.56
N TYR A 77 -0.27 4.75 -6.81
CA TYR A 77 -1.31 3.83 -6.35
C TYR A 77 -0.94 3.20 -5.00
N ILE A 78 -1.96 2.70 -4.32
CA ILE A 78 -1.82 2.01 -3.04
C ILE A 78 -2.09 0.53 -3.22
N LEU A 79 -1.18 -0.28 -2.74
CA LEU A 79 -1.28 -1.73 -2.73
C LEU A 79 -1.44 -2.26 -1.30
N SER A 80 -2.31 -3.23 -1.14
CA SER A 80 -2.52 -3.98 0.11
C SER A 80 -2.40 -5.47 -0.14
N PRO A 81 -1.84 -6.25 0.78
CA PRO A 81 -1.89 -7.71 0.68
C PRO A 81 -3.33 -8.18 0.75
N MET A 82 -3.59 -9.40 0.29
CA MET A 82 -4.92 -9.96 0.20
C MET A 82 -5.14 -11.07 1.23
N ALA A 83 -6.35 -11.12 1.79
CA ALA A 83 -6.87 -12.27 2.53
C ALA A 83 -8.28 -12.60 2.00
N ASP A 84 -8.58 -13.88 1.79
CA ASP A 84 -9.87 -14.37 1.30
C ASP A 84 -10.36 -13.66 0.02
N GLY A 85 -9.42 -13.28 -0.87
CA GLY A 85 -9.70 -12.62 -2.14
C GLY A 85 -10.07 -11.14 -2.04
N LYS A 86 -9.72 -10.48 -0.93
CA LYS A 86 -9.97 -9.05 -0.69
C LYS A 86 -8.74 -8.38 -0.10
N PRO A 87 -8.57 -7.05 -0.29
CA PRO A 87 -7.56 -6.28 0.43
C PRO A 87 -7.74 -6.41 1.94
N ALA A 88 -6.65 -6.64 2.67
CA ALA A 88 -6.69 -6.85 4.11
C ALA A 88 -5.39 -6.40 4.78
N LEU A 89 -5.48 -5.83 5.99
CA LEU A 89 -4.31 -5.40 6.76
C LEU A 89 -3.47 -6.59 7.27
N ASP A 90 -4.09 -7.76 7.43
CA ASP A 90 -3.47 -9.00 7.89
C ASP A 90 -3.25 -10.02 6.76
N GLY A 91 -3.28 -9.55 5.51
CA GLY A 91 -3.00 -10.37 4.34
C GLY A 91 -1.57 -10.91 4.32
N ASP A 92 -1.35 -11.97 3.56
CA ASP A 92 -0.02 -12.59 3.42
C ASP A 92 0.83 -11.82 2.40
N PRO A 93 1.87 -11.07 2.82
CA PRO A 93 2.67 -10.25 1.92
C PRO A 93 3.61 -11.05 0.99
N SER A 94 3.60 -12.37 1.07
CA SER A 94 4.29 -13.26 0.14
C SER A 94 3.40 -13.73 -1.02
N LYS A 95 2.19 -13.18 -1.13
CA LYS A 95 1.20 -13.47 -2.17
C LYS A 95 0.79 -12.19 -2.90
N ASP A 96 -0.18 -12.33 -3.80
CA ASP A 96 -0.68 -11.22 -4.59
C ASP A 96 -1.20 -10.06 -3.72
N PHE A 97 -1.01 -8.86 -4.23
CA PHE A 97 -1.53 -7.63 -3.66
C PHE A 97 -2.74 -7.16 -4.47
N ALA A 98 -3.49 -6.22 -3.91
CA ALA A 98 -4.59 -5.57 -4.60
C ALA A 98 -4.40 -4.06 -4.62
N ILE A 99 -4.73 -3.43 -5.76
CA ILE A 99 -4.87 -1.97 -5.84
C ILE A 99 -6.10 -1.57 -5.04
N THR A 100 -5.96 -0.58 -4.17
CA THR A 100 -7.04 -0.09 -3.31
C THR A 100 -7.36 1.39 -3.53
N VAL A 101 -6.36 2.24 -3.64
CA VAL A 101 -6.53 3.64 -4.04
C VAL A 101 -5.60 3.89 -5.21
N ASP A 102 -6.12 4.49 -6.28
CA ASP A 102 -5.37 4.80 -7.48
C ASP A 102 -5.59 6.25 -7.89
N ALA A 103 -4.49 6.95 -8.22
CA ALA A 103 -4.53 8.32 -8.66
C ALA A 103 -4.92 8.41 -10.14
N GLY A 104 -5.71 9.42 -10.49
CA GLY A 104 -6.08 9.69 -11.88
C GLY A 104 -7.58 9.80 -12.10
N ALA A 105 -7.95 10.14 -13.33
CA ALA A 105 -9.34 10.37 -13.70
C ALA A 105 -10.14 9.06 -13.90
N GLU A 106 -9.46 8.01 -14.31
CA GLU A 106 -10.02 6.69 -14.56
C GLU A 106 -9.22 5.66 -13.76
N PRO A 107 -9.38 5.66 -12.42
CA PRO A 107 -8.64 4.76 -11.56
C PRO A 107 -9.06 3.32 -11.77
N ASP A 108 -8.15 2.39 -11.54
CA ASP A 108 -8.42 0.96 -11.55
C ASP A 108 -9.54 0.57 -10.57
N ASP A 109 -10.18 -0.55 -10.84
CA ASP A 109 -11.21 -1.07 -9.96
C ASP A 109 -10.61 -1.50 -8.61
N TRP A 110 -11.36 -1.24 -7.54
CA TRP A 110 -11.01 -1.69 -6.20
C TRP A 110 -10.77 -3.18 -6.12
N GLY A 111 -9.63 -3.59 -5.55
CA GLY A 111 -9.31 -4.98 -5.33
C GLY A 111 -8.80 -5.71 -6.57
N VAL A 112 -8.51 -4.99 -7.66
CA VAL A 112 -7.80 -5.57 -8.80
C VAL A 112 -6.50 -6.17 -8.31
N THR A 113 -6.32 -7.48 -8.60
CA THR A 113 -5.12 -8.21 -8.21
C THR A 113 -3.93 -7.74 -9.01
N TYR A 114 -2.88 -7.39 -8.30
CA TYR A 114 -1.57 -7.10 -8.85
C TYR A 114 -0.65 -8.30 -8.63
N GLU A 115 -0.06 -8.81 -9.71
CA GLU A 115 0.84 -9.97 -9.64
C GLU A 115 2.00 -9.69 -8.68
N TRP A 116 2.29 -10.66 -7.81
CA TRP A 116 3.27 -10.51 -6.76
C TRP A 116 4.68 -10.22 -7.29
N GLU A 117 5.34 -9.24 -6.70
CA GLU A 117 6.75 -8.92 -6.90
C GLU A 117 7.50 -8.93 -5.56
N ILE A 118 8.77 -9.31 -5.57
CA ILE A 118 9.59 -9.34 -4.34
C ILE A 118 9.67 -7.95 -3.69
N GLN A 119 9.61 -6.88 -4.46
CA GLN A 119 9.65 -5.50 -4.02
C GLN A 119 8.45 -5.11 -3.16
N PHE A 120 7.28 -5.72 -3.37
CA PHE A 120 6.11 -5.50 -2.50
C PHE A 120 6.40 -6.01 -1.10
N LYS A 121 6.99 -7.20 -1.00
CA LYS A 121 7.37 -7.77 0.29
C LYS A 121 8.47 -6.97 0.97
N GLU A 122 9.49 -6.52 0.24
CA GLU A 122 10.56 -5.67 0.77
C GLU A 122 9.98 -4.38 1.35
N ALA A 123 9.08 -3.70 0.62
CA ALA A 123 8.39 -2.51 1.11
C ALA A 123 7.48 -2.83 2.32
N TRP A 124 6.74 -3.94 2.28
CA TRP A 124 5.90 -4.35 3.41
C TRP A 124 6.72 -4.68 4.67
N ASP A 125 7.92 -5.21 4.52
CA ASP A 125 8.85 -5.47 5.62
C ASP A 125 9.52 -4.18 6.16
N GLY A 126 9.22 -3.02 5.57
CA GLY A 126 9.66 -1.71 6.05
C GLY A 126 10.78 -1.06 5.23
N ASP A 127 11.28 -1.70 4.18
CA ASP A 127 12.36 -1.18 3.35
C ASP A 127 11.83 -0.68 1.99
N PRO A 128 11.98 0.62 1.64
CA PRO A 128 11.65 1.08 0.29
C PRO A 128 12.44 0.32 -0.76
N ALA A 129 11.76 -0.12 -1.83
CA ALA A 129 12.34 -0.93 -2.90
C ALA A 129 12.00 -0.37 -4.28
N THR A 130 12.80 -0.72 -5.29
CA THR A 130 12.51 -0.45 -6.70
C THR A 130 12.41 -1.75 -7.47
N ALA A 131 11.63 -1.76 -8.55
CA ALA A 131 11.68 -2.82 -9.53
C ALA A 131 13.12 -2.96 -10.07
N ARG A 132 13.47 -4.19 -10.45
CA ARG A 132 14.81 -4.50 -10.93
C ARG A 132 15.06 -4.10 -12.37
N SER A 133 13.98 -3.79 -13.10
CA SER A 133 14.02 -3.37 -14.50
C SER A 133 12.85 -2.42 -14.79
N ALA A 134 13.00 -1.60 -15.82
CA ALA A 134 11.91 -0.80 -16.35
C ALA A 134 10.90 -1.67 -17.13
N TRP A 135 9.76 -1.13 -17.43
CA TRP A 135 8.70 -1.74 -18.24
C TRP A 135 8.10 -0.72 -19.22
N ASP A 136 7.48 -1.19 -20.28
CA ASP A 136 6.83 -0.36 -21.28
C ASP A 136 5.37 -0.07 -20.89
N ASP A 137 5.03 1.20 -20.71
CA ASP A 137 3.65 1.65 -20.60
C ASP A 137 3.03 1.85 -21.99
N SER A 138 3.85 2.35 -22.92
CA SER A 138 3.51 2.52 -24.34
C SER A 138 4.77 2.49 -25.19
N GLU A 139 4.61 2.55 -26.54
CA GLU A 139 5.75 2.59 -27.48
C GLU A 139 6.74 3.74 -27.19
N GLU A 140 6.28 4.81 -26.57
CA GLU A 140 7.07 6.03 -26.33
C GLU A 140 7.40 6.27 -24.87
N LEU A 141 6.91 5.44 -23.93
CA LEU A 141 7.04 5.66 -22.50
C LEU A 141 7.47 4.39 -21.77
N GLN A 142 8.63 4.44 -21.16
CA GLN A 142 9.11 3.43 -20.20
C GLN A 142 8.99 3.98 -18.78
N CYS A 143 8.60 3.11 -17.84
CA CYS A 143 8.46 3.44 -16.43
C CYS A 143 9.36 2.59 -15.57
N TRP A 144 9.81 3.16 -14.45
CA TRP A 144 10.48 2.47 -13.37
C TRP A 144 9.62 2.53 -12.11
N SER A 145 9.26 1.38 -11.57
CA SER A 145 8.41 1.30 -10.40
C SER A 145 9.20 1.31 -9.10
N ALA A 146 8.73 2.05 -8.11
CA ALA A 146 9.25 1.99 -6.74
C ALA A 146 8.10 1.89 -5.73
N PHE A 147 8.37 1.22 -4.62
CA PHE A 147 7.41 0.91 -3.57
C PHE A 147 7.95 1.34 -2.21
N ALA A 148 7.09 1.92 -1.38
CA ALA A 148 7.49 2.33 -0.04
C ALA A 148 6.38 2.08 0.99
N PRO A 149 6.76 1.70 2.23
CA PRO A 149 5.80 1.41 3.30
C PRO A 149 5.11 2.67 3.80
N VAL A 150 3.82 2.57 4.05
CA VAL A 150 3.01 3.60 4.71
C VAL A 150 2.63 3.10 6.09
N TYR A 151 2.91 3.91 7.12
CA TYR A 151 2.76 3.54 8.52
C TYR A 151 1.59 4.25 9.18
N ASP A 152 0.82 3.52 9.98
CA ASP A 152 -0.20 4.08 10.87
C ASP A 152 0.43 4.77 12.10
N SER A 153 -0.44 5.30 12.99
CA SER A 153 -0.02 5.96 14.24
C SER A 153 0.59 4.99 15.28
N GLU A 154 0.49 3.69 15.07
CA GLU A 154 1.06 2.63 15.92
C GLU A 154 2.37 2.06 15.36
N ASP A 155 2.93 2.66 14.30
CA ASP A 155 4.13 2.20 13.59
C ASP A 155 3.96 0.86 12.82
N ASN A 156 2.73 0.44 12.51
CA ASN A 156 2.50 -0.71 11.65
C ASN A 156 2.50 -0.29 10.19
N VAL A 157 3.06 -1.13 9.30
CA VAL A 157 2.86 -0.97 7.87
C VAL A 157 1.43 -1.40 7.53
N VAL A 158 0.64 -0.49 6.94
CA VAL A 158 -0.77 -0.72 6.63
C VAL A 158 -1.06 -0.83 5.15
N CYS A 159 -0.17 -0.32 4.32
CA CYS A 159 -0.18 -0.46 2.86
C CYS A 159 1.19 -0.09 2.30
N ILE A 160 1.36 -0.25 1.00
CA ILE A 160 2.52 0.26 0.29
C ILE A 160 2.11 1.27 -0.78
N LEU A 161 2.84 2.36 -0.89
CA LEU A 161 2.72 3.32 -1.99
C LEU A 161 3.55 2.81 -3.16
N GLY A 162 2.93 2.63 -4.32
CA GLY A 162 3.59 2.40 -5.60
C GLY A 162 3.67 3.70 -6.41
N ILE A 163 4.82 3.96 -7.00
CA ILE A 163 5.06 5.07 -7.94
C ILE A 163 5.73 4.53 -9.18
N ASP A 164 5.14 4.81 -10.35
CA ASP A 164 5.74 4.50 -11.64
C ASP A 164 6.23 5.80 -12.28
N TYR A 165 7.54 5.90 -12.44
CA TYR A 165 8.22 7.12 -12.88
C TYR A 165 8.80 6.98 -14.29
N PRO A 166 8.63 7.97 -15.17
CA PRO A 166 9.16 7.94 -16.53
C PRO A 166 10.69 7.80 -16.54
N CYS A 167 11.20 6.89 -17.34
CA CYS A 167 12.64 6.62 -17.48
C CYS A 167 13.09 6.41 -18.93
N THR A 168 12.29 6.83 -19.91
CA THR A 168 12.52 6.61 -21.34
C THR A 168 13.93 7.03 -21.79
N ASP A 169 14.41 8.20 -21.34
CA ASP A 169 15.72 8.70 -21.72
C ASP A 169 16.86 7.79 -21.22
N VAL A 170 16.73 7.23 -19.99
CA VAL A 170 17.72 6.32 -19.42
C VAL A 170 17.66 4.97 -20.13
N ILE A 171 16.47 4.46 -20.42
CA ILE A 171 16.29 3.15 -21.06
C ILE A 171 16.71 3.19 -22.53
N ALA A 172 16.59 4.31 -23.21
CA ALA A 172 17.10 4.48 -24.57
C ALA A 172 18.62 4.21 -24.67
N ASP A 173 19.38 4.56 -23.62
CA ASP A 173 20.83 4.33 -23.55
C ASP A 173 21.19 2.95 -22.97
N TYR A 174 20.27 2.31 -22.21
CA TYR A 174 20.46 1.04 -21.52
C TYR A 174 19.26 0.10 -21.71
N PRO A 175 18.94 -0.30 -22.97
CA PRO A 175 17.74 -1.06 -23.29
C PRO A 175 17.68 -2.45 -22.62
N GLU A 176 18.82 -3.04 -22.25
CA GLU A 176 18.90 -4.30 -21.54
C GLU A 176 18.27 -4.26 -20.12
N TRP A 177 17.96 -3.07 -19.64
CA TRP A 177 17.28 -2.86 -18.36
C TRP A 177 15.76 -2.75 -18.49
N ASN A 178 15.22 -2.97 -19.67
CA ASN A 178 13.79 -3.02 -19.90
C ASN A 178 13.27 -4.46 -19.94
N ARG A 179 12.39 -4.83 -19.04
CA ARG A 179 11.84 -6.18 -18.90
C ARG A 179 10.95 -6.63 -20.06
N ASP A 180 10.33 -5.68 -20.76
CA ASP A 180 9.40 -5.97 -21.85
C ASP A 180 10.10 -6.28 -23.18
N HIS A 181 11.42 -6.20 -23.19
CA HIS A 181 12.28 -6.54 -24.31
C HIS A 181 13.04 -7.83 -24.00
N PRO A 182 12.48 -9.01 -24.28
CA PRO A 182 13.08 -10.30 -23.93
C PRO A 182 14.45 -10.53 -24.58
N GLU A 183 14.74 -9.89 -25.71
CA GLU A 183 16.05 -9.92 -26.35
C GLU A 183 17.14 -9.21 -25.55
N TRP A 184 16.78 -8.42 -24.55
CA TRP A 184 17.69 -7.71 -23.67
C TRP A 184 17.82 -8.33 -22.28
N ASN A 185 17.34 -9.54 -22.10
CA ASN A 185 17.34 -10.25 -20.81
C ASN A 185 16.53 -9.57 -19.70
N GLY A 186 15.36 -9.03 -20.02
CA GLY A 186 14.47 -8.43 -19.02
C GLY A 186 14.20 -9.31 -17.80
N TYR A 187 13.27 -8.93 -17.09
CA TYR A 187 12.58 -9.34 -15.89
C TYR A 187 12.98 -10.62 -15.12
N GLU A 188 13.28 -11.76 -15.77
CA GLU A 188 13.54 -13.03 -15.08
C GLU A 188 15.03 -13.33 -14.86
N THR A 189 15.92 -12.58 -15.47
CA THR A 189 17.35 -12.77 -15.28
C THR A 189 17.90 -11.79 -14.25
N GLU A 190 18.51 -12.30 -13.20
CA GLU A 190 19.38 -11.46 -12.37
C GLU A 190 20.34 -10.73 -13.30
N ILE A 191 20.24 -9.39 -13.33
CA ILE A 191 21.21 -8.59 -14.02
C ILE A 191 22.53 -8.78 -13.29
N THR A 192 23.36 -9.66 -13.83
CA THR A 192 24.68 -9.96 -13.30
C THR A 192 25.68 -9.03 -13.98
N GLY A 193 26.07 -7.99 -13.28
CA GLY A 193 27.04 -7.01 -13.80
C GLY A 193 27.06 -5.74 -12.98
N GLU A 194 27.95 -4.84 -13.34
CA GLU A 194 28.00 -3.51 -12.74
C GLU A 194 26.84 -2.68 -13.27
N ILE A 195 25.99 -2.16 -12.36
CA ILE A 195 24.86 -1.29 -12.71
C ILE A 195 25.42 0.01 -13.28
N PRO A 196 25.02 0.42 -14.50
CA PRO A 196 25.45 1.70 -15.06
C PRO A 196 25.08 2.87 -14.14
N ALA A 197 25.94 3.85 -13.99
CA ALA A 197 25.72 4.96 -13.05
C ALA A 197 24.42 5.73 -13.32
N ALA A 198 24.00 5.88 -14.58
CA ALA A 198 22.74 6.54 -14.93
C ALA A 198 21.53 5.69 -14.44
N VAL A 199 21.55 4.38 -14.65
CA VAL A 199 20.52 3.45 -14.17
C VAL A 199 20.46 3.46 -12.63
N GLN A 200 21.62 3.41 -11.96
CA GLN A 200 21.66 3.47 -10.49
C GLN A 200 21.12 4.80 -9.96
N THR A 201 21.39 5.91 -10.66
CA THR A 201 20.82 7.21 -10.31
C THR A 201 19.31 7.19 -10.41
N GLN A 202 18.76 6.69 -11.51
CA GLN A 202 17.31 6.57 -11.71
C GLN A 202 16.66 5.72 -10.62
N ILE A 203 17.22 4.54 -10.32
CA ILE A 203 16.73 3.66 -9.23
C ILE A 203 16.67 4.42 -7.90
N ASN A 204 17.73 5.14 -7.55
CA ASN A 204 17.81 5.87 -6.29
C ASN A 204 16.85 7.05 -6.24
N GLU A 205 16.65 7.76 -7.34
CA GLU A 205 15.72 8.89 -7.42
C GLU A 205 14.27 8.44 -7.25
N VAL A 206 13.83 7.41 -7.98
CA VAL A 206 12.44 6.90 -7.90
C VAL A 206 12.18 6.30 -6.51
N LYS A 207 13.12 5.54 -5.97
CA LYS A 207 13.05 5.02 -4.60
C LYS A 207 12.92 6.14 -3.56
N THR A 208 13.70 7.21 -3.71
CA THR A 208 13.66 8.37 -2.80
C THR A 208 12.31 9.10 -2.89
N LEU A 209 11.72 9.20 -4.09
CA LEU A 209 10.40 9.80 -4.29
C LEU A 209 9.32 8.96 -3.60
N ALA A 210 9.31 7.64 -3.80
CA ALA A 210 8.36 6.76 -3.15
C ALA A 210 8.45 6.86 -1.62
N ASP A 211 9.66 6.79 -1.05
CA ASP A 211 9.90 6.89 0.39
C ASP A 211 9.45 8.25 0.96
N LYS A 212 9.75 9.35 0.24
CA LYS A 212 9.32 10.69 0.64
C LYS A 212 7.79 10.78 0.77
N TYR A 213 7.07 10.41 -0.27
CA TYR A 213 5.61 10.56 -0.29
C TYR A 213 4.90 9.52 0.59
N ALA A 214 5.45 8.32 0.74
CA ALA A 214 4.93 7.35 1.71
C ALA A 214 5.03 7.90 3.14
N LYS A 215 6.11 8.62 3.49
CA LYS A 215 6.25 9.32 4.78
C LYS A 215 5.24 10.45 4.94
N GLU A 216 4.89 11.17 3.88
CA GLU A 216 3.84 12.20 3.94
C GLU A 216 2.44 11.62 4.17
N LEU A 217 2.16 10.41 3.64
CA LEU A 217 0.91 9.70 3.87
C LEU A 217 0.87 9.00 5.24
N SER A 218 2.01 8.70 5.84
CA SER A 218 2.12 8.05 7.14
C SER A 218 1.66 8.97 8.27
N ALA A 219 1.23 8.37 9.39
CA ALA A 219 0.67 9.07 10.55
C ALA A 219 1.74 9.62 11.52
N LYS A 220 2.93 9.96 11.06
CA LYS A 220 4.06 10.38 11.89
C LYS A 220 4.36 11.85 11.76
#